data_192384e8a2844291e09c6c39d988d714
#
_entry.id   192384e8a2844291e09c6c39d988d714
#
_cell.length_a   1.000
_cell.length_b   1.000
_cell.length_c   1.000
_cell.angle_alpha   90.00
_cell.angle_beta   90.00
_cell.angle_gamma   90.00
#
_symmetry.space_group_name_H-M   'P 1'
#
loop_
_entity.id
_entity.type
_entity.pdbx_description
1 polymer ?
#
loop_
_entity_poly.entity_id
_entity_poly.type
_entity_poly.pdbx_seq_one_letter_code
_entity_poly.pdbx_strand_id
1 'polypeptide(L)'
;RLVWALADVREGFELFGGDEVKGYLLFSNPHIYGKSIDIKFVMERVVCNNTLAVALNEKNQPSVRVNHRSVFDPASVKEILGIGHNKIEEFKNAAEFLGSKRYTDEKLTEFFGVVFGKSTKEKETLARTAKEAMSIVENQPGYEYAPGTWWNAYNAVTYMTDHIQGRSAESRLNNQWFGYNQGRKINAANKA
;
A
#
# COMPACT_ATOMS: atom_id res chain seq x y z
N ARG A 1 12.04 -17.66 -10.63
CA ARG A 1 12.43 -16.25 -10.88
C ARG A 1 11.17 -15.44 -11.11
N LEU A 2 11.07 -14.25 -10.52
CA LEU A 2 10.03 -13.26 -10.76
C LEU A 2 10.62 -12.14 -11.64
N VAL A 3 9.93 -11.82 -12.72
CA VAL A 3 10.21 -10.62 -13.53
C VAL A 3 9.01 -9.70 -13.38
N TRP A 4 9.23 -8.41 -13.17
CA TRP A 4 8.18 -7.42 -13.01
C TRP A 4 8.58 -6.08 -13.62
N ALA A 5 7.59 -5.25 -13.92
CA ALA A 5 7.76 -3.90 -14.43
C ALA A 5 6.59 -3.02 -13.97
N LEU A 6 6.87 -1.72 -13.81
CA LEU A 6 5.87 -0.68 -13.61
C LEU A 6 5.74 0.15 -14.88
N ALA A 7 4.52 0.38 -15.31
CA ALA A 7 4.20 1.31 -16.37
C ALA A 7 3.43 2.50 -15.77
N ASP A 8 3.96 3.71 -15.93
CA ASP A 8 3.29 4.95 -15.51
C ASP A 8 2.04 5.16 -16.37
N VAL A 9 0.89 5.30 -15.73
CA VAL A 9 -0.39 5.59 -16.41
C VAL A 9 -0.61 7.08 -16.60
N ARG A 10 0.33 7.93 -16.14
CA ARG A 10 0.28 9.40 -16.20
C ARG A 10 -0.95 10.00 -15.52
N GLU A 11 -1.49 9.31 -14.55
CA GLU A 11 -2.61 9.73 -13.73
C GLU A 11 -2.22 9.65 -12.25
N GLY A 12 -2.73 10.59 -11.48
CA GLY A 12 -2.46 10.68 -10.06
C GLY A 12 -3.16 11.90 -9.48
N PHE A 13 -2.78 12.25 -8.27
CA PHE A 13 -3.29 13.43 -7.58
C PHE A 13 -2.26 13.96 -6.60
N GLU A 14 -2.45 15.22 -6.20
CA GLU A 14 -1.67 15.88 -5.17
C GLU A 14 -2.56 16.15 -3.95
N LEU A 15 -2.02 15.93 -2.76
CA LEU A 15 -2.66 16.17 -1.48
C LEU A 15 -1.85 17.20 -0.67
N PHE A 16 -2.51 17.95 0.18
CA PHE A 16 -1.91 18.76 1.25
C PHE A 16 -0.75 19.66 0.78
N GLY A 17 -0.82 20.17 -0.46
CA GLY A 17 0.15 21.12 -0.99
C GLY A 17 1.51 20.53 -1.34
N GLY A 18 1.55 19.34 -1.89
CA GLY A 18 2.78 18.74 -2.42
C GLY A 18 2.94 17.24 -2.23
N ASP A 19 2.03 16.58 -1.54
CA ASP A 19 2.06 15.13 -1.35
C ASP A 19 1.52 14.41 -2.59
N GLU A 20 2.41 14.07 -3.52
CA GLU A 20 2.09 13.50 -4.82
C GLU A 20 1.87 11.98 -4.75
N VAL A 21 0.76 11.52 -5.33
CA VAL A 21 0.42 10.09 -5.52
C VAL A 21 0.22 9.81 -7.00
N LYS A 22 0.92 8.80 -7.53
CA LYS A 22 0.86 8.36 -8.93
C LYS A 22 0.27 6.98 -9.09
N GLY A 23 -0.44 6.77 -10.20
CA GLY A 23 -0.94 5.49 -10.64
C GLY A 23 0.03 4.75 -11.57
N TYR A 24 0.12 3.43 -11.40
CA TYR A 24 0.94 2.56 -12.23
C TYR A 24 0.20 1.28 -12.58
N LEU A 25 0.55 0.68 -13.71
CA LEU A 25 0.28 -0.73 -13.97
C LEU A 25 1.49 -1.56 -13.54
N LEU A 26 1.28 -2.45 -12.60
CA LEU A 26 2.28 -3.44 -12.20
C LEU A 26 2.09 -4.71 -13.02
N PHE A 27 3.08 -5.03 -13.84
CA PHE A 27 3.20 -6.29 -14.54
C PHE A 27 4.08 -7.23 -13.74
N SER A 28 3.62 -8.44 -13.48
CA SER A 28 4.43 -9.47 -12.84
C SER A 28 4.35 -10.78 -13.61
N ASN A 29 5.52 -11.35 -13.88
CA ASN A 29 5.67 -12.61 -14.60
C ASN A 29 6.53 -13.58 -13.77
N PRO A 30 5.91 -14.39 -12.91
CA PRO A 30 6.62 -15.41 -12.16
C PRO A 30 6.92 -16.63 -13.04
N HIS A 31 8.19 -16.92 -13.27
CA HIS A 31 8.65 -18.12 -13.94
C HIS A 31 8.62 -19.33 -12.99
N ILE A 32 7.43 -19.66 -12.49
CA ILE A 32 7.16 -20.76 -11.56
C ILE A 32 5.94 -21.52 -12.09
N TYR A 33 6.03 -22.84 -12.10
CA TYR A 33 4.92 -23.69 -12.53
C TYR A 33 3.63 -23.39 -11.77
N GLY A 34 2.51 -23.29 -12.49
CA GLY A 34 1.19 -23.01 -11.93
C GLY A 34 0.92 -21.55 -11.58
N LYS A 35 1.86 -20.63 -11.90
CA LYS A 35 1.64 -19.17 -11.75
C LYS A 35 1.31 -18.54 -13.10
N SER A 36 0.49 -17.52 -13.08
CA SER A 36 0.09 -16.71 -14.25
C SER A 36 0.85 -15.39 -14.27
N ILE A 37 0.89 -14.73 -15.43
CA ILE A 37 1.20 -13.30 -15.51
C ILE A 37 0.06 -12.58 -14.81
N ASP A 38 0.40 -11.61 -13.98
CA ASP A 38 -0.56 -10.76 -13.26
C ASP A 38 -0.31 -9.30 -13.63
N ILE A 39 -1.37 -8.62 -14.03
CA ILE A 39 -1.35 -7.17 -14.36
C ILE A 39 -2.37 -6.52 -13.45
N LYS A 40 -1.94 -5.57 -12.65
CA LYS A 40 -2.80 -4.87 -11.70
C LYS A 40 -2.50 -3.38 -11.63
N PHE A 41 -3.53 -2.61 -11.34
CA PHE A 41 -3.39 -1.19 -11.04
C PHE A 41 -2.90 -1.03 -9.59
N VAL A 42 -1.90 -0.17 -9.41
CA VAL A 42 -1.33 0.16 -8.11
C VAL A 42 -1.11 1.66 -8.00
N MET A 43 -1.08 2.19 -6.80
CA MET A 43 -0.71 3.57 -6.52
C MET A 43 0.53 3.63 -5.64
N GLU A 44 1.32 4.67 -5.85
CA GLU A 44 2.56 4.92 -5.13
C GLU A 44 2.61 6.38 -4.67
N ARG A 45 2.97 6.58 -3.41
CA ARG A 45 3.26 7.91 -2.87
C ARG A 45 4.70 8.28 -3.21
N VAL A 46 4.87 9.33 -4.01
CA VAL A 46 6.16 9.66 -4.66
C VAL A 46 7.26 9.98 -3.64
N VAL A 47 6.96 10.73 -2.59
CA VAL A 47 7.97 11.19 -1.61
C VAL A 47 8.69 10.05 -0.88
N CYS A 48 8.08 8.89 -0.74
CA CYS A 48 8.63 7.75 0.01
C CYS A 48 8.62 6.43 -0.76
N ASN A 49 8.16 6.43 -2.02
CA ASN A 49 7.95 5.24 -2.84
C ASN A 49 7.11 4.15 -2.12
N ASN A 50 6.20 4.56 -1.26
CA ASN A 50 5.28 3.63 -0.60
C ASN A 50 4.19 3.21 -1.57
N THR A 51 3.96 1.91 -1.68
CA THR A 51 2.81 1.40 -2.41
C THR A 51 1.56 1.47 -1.54
N LEU A 52 0.53 2.07 -2.08
CA LEU A 52 -0.73 2.26 -1.38
C LEU A 52 -1.71 1.15 -1.74
N ALA A 53 -2.52 0.72 -0.79
CA ALA A 53 -3.58 -0.25 -1.06
C ALA A 53 -4.73 0.47 -1.79
N VAL A 54 -4.85 0.26 -3.09
CA VAL A 54 -5.86 0.89 -3.94
C VAL A 54 -7.29 0.44 -3.62
N ALA A 55 -7.44 -0.74 -3.04
CA ALA A 55 -8.75 -1.27 -2.70
C ALA A 55 -8.88 -1.45 -1.19
N LEU A 56 -9.84 -0.79 -0.62
CA LEU A 56 -10.31 -1.08 0.74
C LEU A 56 -10.91 -2.50 0.86
N ASN A 57 -10.99 -3.23 -0.26
CA ASN A 57 -11.54 -4.59 -0.32
C ASN A 57 -10.72 -5.44 -1.30
N GLU A 58 -10.00 -6.46 -0.79
CA GLU A 58 -9.14 -7.36 -1.59
C GLU A 58 -9.86 -8.01 -2.80
N LYS A 59 -11.17 -8.20 -2.69
CA LYS A 59 -11.98 -8.84 -3.74
C LYS A 59 -12.14 -8.00 -5.01
N ASN A 60 -11.85 -6.70 -4.94
CA ASN A 60 -12.09 -5.74 -6.02
C ASN A 60 -10.82 -5.06 -6.53
N GLN A 61 -9.64 -5.60 -6.29
CA GLN A 61 -8.43 -5.07 -6.95
C GLN A 61 -8.53 -5.31 -8.46
N PRO A 62 -8.49 -4.25 -9.27
CA PRO A 62 -8.50 -4.40 -10.72
C PRO A 62 -7.21 -5.12 -11.15
N SER A 63 -7.35 -6.36 -11.54
CA SER A 63 -6.24 -7.19 -12.01
C SER A 63 -6.68 -8.13 -13.11
N VAL A 64 -5.81 -8.34 -14.10
CA VAL A 64 -5.96 -9.36 -15.13
C VAL A 64 -4.88 -10.43 -14.94
N ARG A 65 -5.30 -11.68 -14.92
CA ARG A 65 -4.40 -12.83 -14.91
C ARG A 65 -4.37 -13.47 -16.28
N VAL A 66 -3.18 -13.53 -16.86
CA VAL A 66 -2.98 -14.14 -18.18
C VAL A 66 -2.16 -15.40 -18.02
N ASN A 67 -2.71 -16.53 -18.49
CA ASN A 67 -2.00 -17.81 -18.50
C ASN A 67 -0.85 -17.74 -19.50
N HIS A 68 0.32 -18.30 -19.20
CA HIS A 68 1.46 -18.34 -20.14
C HIS A 68 1.18 -19.00 -21.49
N ARG A 69 0.10 -19.79 -21.58
CA ARG A 69 -0.34 -20.46 -22.82
C ARG A 69 -1.45 -19.71 -23.56
N SER A 70 -1.97 -18.63 -22.96
CA SER A 70 -3.04 -17.84 -23.57
C SER A 70 -2.47 -16.71 -24.41
N VAL A 71 -3.20 -16.33 -25.46
CA VAL A 71 -2.92 -15.11 -26.19
C VAL A 71 -3.20 -13.92 -25.30
N PHE A 72 -2.28 -12.96 -25.29
CA PHE A 72 -2.46 -11.71 -24.56
C PHE A 72 -3.53 -10.85 -25.26
N ASP A 73 -4.54 -10.43 -24.50
CA ASP A 73 -5.59 -9.53 -24.96
C ASP A 73 -5.38 -8.11 -24.43
N PRO A 74 -5.00 -7.13 -25.28
CA PRO A 74 -4.84 -5.75 -24.85
C PRO A 74 -6.14 -5.07 -24.36
N ALA A 75 -7.31 -5.57 -24.78
CA ALA A 75 -8.58 -5.00 -24.36
C ALA A 75 -8.80 -5.19 -22.84
N SER A 76 -8.40 -6.34 -22.31
CA SER A 76 -8.46 -6.60 -20.87
C SER A 76 -7.62 -5.61 -20.06
N VAL A 77 -6.47 -5.14 -20.59
CA VAL A 77 -5.63 -4.15 -19.92
C VAL A 77 -6.28 -2.76 -19.94
N LYS A 78 -6.96 -2.41 -21.04
CA LYS A 78 -7.73 -1.15 -21.13
C LYS A 78 -8.88 -1.12 -20.12
N GLU A 79 -9.53 -2.26 -19.92
CA GLU A 79 -10.58 -2.39 -18.89
C GLU A 79 -10.03 -2.12 -17.49
N ILE A 80 -8.87 -2.69 -17.15
CA ILE A 80 -8.20 -2.40 -15.85
C ILE A 80 -7.88 -0.93 -15.72
N LEU A 81 -7.39 -0.27 -16.76
CA LEU A 81 -7.10 1.16 -16.74
C LEU A 81 -8.37 1.98 -16.47
N GLY A 82 -9.50 1.63 -17.10
CA GLY A 82 -10.78 2.29 -16.84
C GLY A 82 -11.27 2.14 -15.41
N ILE A 83 -11.11 0.94 -14.83
CA ILE A 83 -11.41 0.70 -13.42
C ILE A 83 -10.43 1.47 -12.51
N GLY A 84 -9.15 1.52 -12.90
CA GLY A 84 -8.10 2.24 -12.18
C GLY A 84 -8.39 3.72 -12.03
N HIS A 85 -8.90 4.36 -13.10
CA HIS A 85 -9.29 5.77 -13.06
C HIS A 85 -10.34 6.07 -11.97
N ASN A 86 -11.39 5.27 -11.89
CA ASN A 86 -12.40 5.43 -10.84
C ASN A 86 -11.81 5.20 -9.44
N LYS A 87 -10.84 4.30 -9.31
CA LYS A 87 -10.17 4.03 -8.04
C LYS A 87 -9.24 5.14 -7.57
N ILE A 88 -8.67 5.92 -8.48
CA ILE A 88 -7.88 7.11 -8.13
C ILE A 88 -8.75 8.10 -7.35
N GLU A 89 -9.94 8.41 -7.84
CA GLU A 89 -10.85 9.35 -7.16
C GLU A 89 -11.35 8.81 -5.81
N GLU A 90 -11.73 7.54 -5.74
CA GLU A 90 -12.12 6.91 -4.47
C GLU A 90 -11.00 6.99 -3.44
N PHE A 91 -9.78 6.72 -3.85
CA PHE A 91 -8.62 6.74 -2.95
C PHE A 91 -8.25 8.16 -2.53
N LYS A 92 -8.29 9.13 -3.46
CA LYS A 92 -8.07 10.54 -3.16
C LYS A 92 -9.02 11.02 -2.06
N ASN A 93 -10.31 10.75 -2.21
CA ASN A 93 -11.32 11.11 -1.20
C ASN A 93 -11.03 10.47 0.17
N ALA A 94 -10.62 9.19 0.18
CA ALA A 94 -10.24 8.51 1.42
C ALA A 94 -8.97 9.12 2.05
N ALA A 95 -7.97 9.46 1.25
CA ALA A 95 -6.74 10.08 1.71
C ALA A 95 -6.97 11.50 2.28
N GLU A 96 -7.80 12.31 1.60
CA GLU A 96 -8.23 13.62 2.08
C GLU A 96 -8.99 13.51 3.41
N PHE A 97 -9.89 12.52 3.54
CA PHE A 97 -10.59 12.25 4.79
C PHE A 97 -9.60 11.90 5.92
N LEU A 98 -8.66 10.98 5.69
CA LEU A 98 -7.64 10.62 6.68
C LEU A 98 -6.75 11.81 7.07
N GLY A 99 -6.40 12.66 6.11
CA GLY A 99 -5.62 13.86 6.34
C GLY A 99 -6.38 14.96 7.08
N SER A 100 -7.72 14.96 7.03
CA SER A 100 -8.57 15.89 7.78
C SER A 100 -8.75 15.51 9.26
N LYS A 101 -8.39 14.29 9.66
CA LYS A 101 -8.59 13.76 11.02
C LYS A 101 -7.28 13.61 11.75
N ARG A 102 -7.21 14.18 12.96
CA ARG A 102 -6.05 14.02 13.86
C ARG A 102 -6.21 12.80 14.75
N TYR A 103 -5.12 12.10 15.00
CA TYR A 103 -5.08 11.06 16.03
C TYR A 103 -4.69 11.65 17.39
N THR A 104 -4.99 10.92 18.46
CA THR A 104 -4.35 11.07 19.78
C THR A 104 -3.36 9.94 19.99
N ASP A 105 -2.43 10.09 20.92
CA ASP A 105 -1.41 9.08 21.22
C ASP A 105 -2.04 7.75 21.65
N GLU A 106 -3.14 7.81 22.41
CA GLU A 106 -3.86 6.60 22.83
C GLU A 106 -4.46 5.87 21.64
N LYS A 107 -5.14 6.59 20.74
CA LYS A 107 -5.75 6.00 19.53
C LYS A 107 -4.69 5.48 18.56
N LEU A 108 -3.58 6.21 18.41
CA LEU A 108 -2.46 5.78 17.58
C LEU A 108 -1.84 4.48 18.12
N THR A 109 -1.68 4.39 19.45
CA THR A 109 -1.21 3.19 20.14
C THR A 109 -2.15 2.01 19.91
N GLU A 110 -3.45 2.22 20.04
CA GLU A 110 -4.47 1.21 19.75
C GLU A 110 -4.40 0.74 18.29
N PHE A 111 -4.34 1.68 17.34
CA PHE A 111 -4.26 1.42 15.92
C PHE A 111 -3.05 0.53 15.56
N PHE A 112 -1.85 0.90 16.00
CA PHE A 112 -0.67 0.07 15.72
C PHE A 112 -0.71 -1.27 16.45
N GLY A 113 -1.35 -1.33 17.62
CA GLY A 113 -1.63 -2.59 18.31
C GLY A 113 -2.55 -3.53 17.53
N VAL A 114 -3.54 -2.98 16.84
CA VAL A 114 -4.43 -3.76 15.96
C VAL A 114 -3.71 -4.20 14.68
N VAL A 115 -2.94 -3.30 14.05
CA VAL A 115 -2.28 -3.57 12.75
C VAL A 115 -1.08 -4.53 12.91
N PHE A 116 -0.23 -4.32 13.90
CA PHE A 116 1.03 -5.06 14.08
C PHE A 116 1.00 -6.08 15.24
N GLY A 117 -0.05 -6.03 16.07
CA GLY A 117 -0.24 -6.93 17.19
C GLY A 117 0.29 -6.38 18.52
N LYS A 118 -0.11 -7.07 19.59
CA LYS A 118 0.37 -6.85 20.96
C LYS A 118 1.46 -7.86 21.29
N SER A 119 2.24 -7.57 22.33
CA SER A 119 3.28 -8.49 22.81
C SER A 119 2.67 -9.82 23.27
N THR A 120 3.31 -10.93 22.88
CA THR A 120 2.92 -12.27 23.36
C THR A 120 3.31 -12.53 24.82
N LYS A 121 4.29 -11.79 25.35
CA LYS A 121 4.79 -11.93 26.72
C LYS A 121 4.02 -11.06 27.71
N GLU A 122 3.66 -9.88 27.29
CA GLU A 122 2.93 -8.91 28.10
C GLU A 122 1.71 -8.44 27.29
N LYS A 123 0.56 -9.03 27.54
CA LYS A 123 -0.67 -8.85 26.72
C LYS A 123 -1.15 -7.39 26.58
N GLU A 124 -0.69 -6.48 27.47
CA GLU A 124 -1.06 -5.06 27.46
C GLU A 124 -0.04 -4.19 26.70
N THR A 125 1.13 -4.74 26.33
CA THR A 125 2.16 -3.97 25.64
C THR A 125 2.12 -4.20 24.14
N LEU A 126 2.51 -3.17 23.37
CA LEU A 126 2.66 -3.27 21.93
C LEU A 126 3.76 -4.28 21.54
N ALA A 127 3.55 -5.01 20.46
CA ALA A 127 4.60 -5.79 19.83
C ALA A 127 5.77 -4.88 19.40
N ARG A 128 6.98 -5.46 19.24
CA ARG A 128 8.17 -4.70 18.81
C ARG A 128 7.92 -3.92 17.54
N THR A 129 7.27 -4.53 16.55
CA THR A 129 6.93 -3.88 15.27
C THR A 129 5.94 -2.72 15.40
N ALA A 130 5.01 -2.80 16.35
CA ALA A 130 4.10 -1.71 16.65
C ALA A 130 4.83 -0.53 17.33
N LYS A 131 5.77 -0.80 18.24
CA LYS A 131 6.63 0.23 18.85
C LYS A 131 7.53 0.91 17.81
N GLU A 132 8.04 0.15 16.86
CA GLU A 132 8.84 0.68 15.75
C GLU A 132 7.99 1.59 14.86
N ALA A 133 6.75 1.21 14.54
CA ALA A 133 5.81 2.06 13.79
C ALA A 133 5.50 3.37 14.53
N MET A 134 5.33 3.35 15.86
CA MET A 134 5.17 4.56 16.69
C MET A 134 6.37 5.50 16.55
N SER A 135 7.60 4.99 16.51
CA SER A 135 8.81 5.82 16.35
C SER A 135 8.98 6.37 14.94
N ILE A 136 8.37 5.75 13.94
CA ILE A 136 8.50 6.11 12.54
C ILE A 136 7.45 7.14 12.12
N VAL A 137 6.27 7.15 12.73
CA VAL A 137 5.13 7.95 12.27
C VAL A 137 5.46 9.41 12.04
N GLU A 138 6.31 10.00 12.87
CA GLU A 138 6.75 11.40 12.77
C GLU A 138 8.08 11.60 12.03
N ASN A 139 8.79 10.50 11.71
CA ASN A 139 10.10 10.53 11.10
C ASN A 139 10.13 9.98 9.65
N GLN A 140 8.99 9.56 9.15
CA GLN A 140 8.87 9.05 7.77
C GLN A 140 8.91 10.20 6.75
N PRO A 141 9.41 9.95 5.53
CA PRO A 141 9.35 10.94 4.47
C PRO A 141 7.91 11.39 4.19
N GLY A 142 7.71 12.69 4.02
CA GLY A 142 6.41 13.29 3.75
C GLY A 142 5.50 13.47 4.96
N TYR A 143 6.02 13.31 6.19
CA TYR A 143 5.28 13.63 7.42
C TYR A 143 4.78 15.08 7.42
N GLU A 144 5.61 15.99 6.90
CA GLU A 144 5.38 17.43 6.86
C GLU A 144 4.13 17.87 6.10
N TYR A 145 3.63 17.03 5.17
CA TYR A 145 2.43 17.37 4.40
C TYR A 145 1.13 17.28 5.21
N ALA A 146 1.04 16.36 6.16
CA ALA A 146 -0.16 16.19 6.98
C ALA A 146 0.18 15.76 8.43
N PRO A 147 0.91 16.60 9.19
CA PRO A 147 1.43 16.23 10.51
C PRO A 147 0.32 15.91 11.52
N GLY A 148 0.47 14.82 12.25
CA GLY A 148 -0.45 14.39 13.31
C GLY A 148 -1.80 13.86 12.82
N THR A 149 -1.90 13.46 11.56
CA THR A 149 -3.14 12.96 10.95
C THR A 149 -3.14 11.45 10.73
N TRP A 150 -4.35 10.89 10.56
CA TRP A 150 -4.51 9.48 10.21
C TRP A 150 -3.89 9.11 8.86
N TRP A 151 -3.74 10.08 7.94
CA TRP A 151 -2.97 9.87 6.72
C TRP A 151 -1.52 9.49 7.02
N ASN A 152 -0.88 10.19 7.97
CA ASN A 152 0.48 9.83 8.38
C ASN A 152 0.55 8.51 9.15
N ALA A 153 -0.44 8.20 9.98
CA ALA A 153 -0.52 6.91 10.65
C ALA A 153 -0.63 5.75 9.65
N TYR A 154 -1.48 5.90 8.61
CA TYR A 154 -1.58 4.94 7.52
C TYR A 154 -0.27 4.80 6.73
N ASN A 155 0.36 5.93 6.38
CA ASN A 155 1.63 5.92 5.65
C ASN A 155 2.79 5.31 6.47
N ALA A 156 2.78 5.41 7.79
CA ALA A 156 3.73 4.68 8.63
C ALA A 156 3.60 3.16 8.48
N VAL A 157 2.36 2.64 8.31
CA VAL A 157 2.15 1.21 8.03
C VAL A 157 2.71 0.84 6.66
N THR A 158 2.43 1.64 5.63
CA THR A 158 2.95 1.38 4.28
C THR A 158 4.48 1.43 4.26
N TYR A 159 5.08 2.42 4.91
CA TYR A 159 6.53 2.56 5.03
C TYR A 159 7.18 1.37 5.76
N MET A 160 6.60 0.95 6.88
CA MET A 160 7.06 -0.23 7.62
C MET A 160 7.03 -1.49 6.74
N THR A 161 5.94 -1.71 6.01
CA THR A 161 5.77 -2.91 5.19
C THR A 161 6.66 -2.93 3.96
N ASP A 162 6.93 -1.78 3.36
CA ASP A 162 7.66 -1.69 2.10
C ASP A 162 9.17 -1.57 2.28
N HIS A 163 9.63 -0.84 3.31
CA HIS A 163 11.03 -0.48 3.45
C HIS A 163 11.73 -1.12 4.64
N ILE A 164 11.01 -1.44 5.71
CA ILE A 164 11.60 -1.92 6.96
C ILE A 164 11.44 -3.42 7.14
N GLN A 165 10.24 -3.94 6.91
CA GLN A 165 9.97 -5.36 7.10
C GLN A 165 10.52 -6.20 5.94
N GLY A 166 11.46 -7.08 6.25
CA GLY A 166 12.07 -7.99 5.30
C GLY A 166 13.58 -8.12 5.50
N ARG A 167 14.06 -9.37 5.48
CA ARG A 167 15.48 -9.70 5.77
C ARG A 167 16.42 -9.37 4.61
N SER A 168 15.90 -9.23 3.40
CA SER A 168 16.66 -8.96 2.17
C SER A 168 15.92 -7.96 1.29
N ALA A 169 16.61 -7.37 0.30
CA ALA A 169 16.00 -6.51 -0.70
C ALA A 169 14.88 -7.22 -1.47
N GLU A 170 15.08 -8.49 -1.83
CA GLU A 170 14.06 -9.30 -2.50
C GLU A 170 12.83 -9.52 -1.61
N SER A 171 13.03 -9.78 -0.31
CA SER A 171 11.94 -9.91 0.65
C SER A 171 11.14 -8.61 0.81
N ARG A 172 11.80 -7.46 0.87
CA ARG A 172 11.14 -6.15 0.92
C ARG A 172 10.34 -5.87 -0.35
N LEU A 173 10.93 -6.13 -1.52
CA LEU A 173 10.25 -5.98 -2.81
C LEU A 173 8.99 -6.88 -2.89
N ASN A 174 9.06 -8.12 -2.42
CA ASN A 174 7.90 -8.99 -2.33
C ASN A 174 6.84 -8.45 -1.37
N ASN A 175 7.24 -7.86 -0.26
CA ASN A 175 6.33 -7.23 0.70
C ASN A 175 5.63 -6.01 0.10
N GLN A 176 6.36 -5.23 -0.69
CA GLN A 176 5.86 -4.02 -1.33
C GLN A 176 4.75 -4.32 -2.34
N TRP A 177 4.93 -5.34 -3.18
CA TRP A 177 4.06 -5.59 -4.34
C TRP A 177 3.16 -6.81 -4.19
N PHE A 178 3.55 -7.77 -3.34
CA PHE A 178 2.92 -9.08 -3.26
C PHE A 178 2.76 -9.57 -1.82
N GLY A 179 1.86 -10.54 -1.62
CA GLY A 179 1.83 -11.33 -0.41
C GLY A 179 1.06 -10.72 0.77
N TYR A 180 1.35 -11.24 1.97
CA TYR A 180 0.61 -10.97 3.20
C TYR A 180 0.56 -9.49 3.63
N ASN A 181 1.60 -8.73 3.34
CA ASN A 181 1.68 -7.32 3.77
C ASN A 181 0.71 -6.40 3.01
N GLN A 182 0.24 -6.79 1.83
CA GLN A 182 -0.85 -6.07 1.16
C GLN A 182 -2.13 -6.10 2.01
N GLY A 183 -2.50 -7.26 2.55
CA GLY A 183 -3.64 -7.38 3.48
C GLY A 183 -3.47 -6.53 4.74
N ARG A 184 -2.24 -6.36 5.24
CA ARG A 184 -1.96 -5.48 6.38
C ARG A 184 -2.21 -4.00 6.04
N LYS A 185 -1.80 -3.53 4.85
CA LYS A 185 -2.09 -2.16 4.38
C LYS A 185 -3.59 -1.91 4.26
N ILE A 186 -4.33 -2.86 3.68
CA ILE A 186 -5.79 -2.78 3.55
C ILE A 186 -6.44 -2.73 4.92
N ASN A 187 -6.02 -3.59 5.86
CA ASN A 187 -6.53 -3.56 7.22
C ASN A 187 -6.24 -2.23 7.92
N ALA A 188 -5.05 -1.67 7.72
CA ALA A 188 -4.69 -0.35 8.25
C ALA A 188 -5.58 0.75 7.68
N ALA A 189 -5.80 0.79 6.36
CA ALA A 189 -6.68 1.78 5.73
C ALA A 189 -8.12 1.71 6.26
N ASN A 190 -8.61 0.50 6.57
CA ASN A 190 -9.96 0.30 7.12
C ASN A 190 -10.10 0.64 8.61
N LYS A 191 -8.98 0.78 9.34
CA LYS A 191 -8.96 1.02 10.80
C LYS A 191 -8.54 2.45 11.17
N ALA A 192 -7.86 3.14 10.24
CA ALA A 192 -7.53 4.55 10.37
C ALA A 192 -8.78 5.42 10.19
#